data_74d337e9e74d6725ee20225627f6b253
#
_entry.id   74d337e9e74d6725ee20225627f6b253
#
_cell.length_a   1.000
_cell.length_b   1.000
_cell.length_c   1.000
_cell.angle_alpha   90.00
_cell.angle_beta   90.00
_cell.angle_gamma   90.00
#
_symmetry.space_group_name_H-M   'P 1'
#
loop_
_entity.id
_entity.type
_entity.pdbx_description
1 polymer ?
#
loop_
_entity_poly.entity_id
_entity_poly.type
_entity_poly.pdbx_seq_one_letter_code
_entity_poly.pdbx_strand_id
1 'polypeptide(L)'
;MRWPRYPAILFLFVIVPVAAGLVWWLTRPPVTGPLKLTQAAFADLPGWKSSDMRGALAAFRRSCGVLLSKPLSARLGSYAGTVADWRAPCRDALAAGSLADDARQFFEQDFTPYAVSAGEVRDGLFTGYYEPQLRGSRSRHGSYQTPVYGLPLDLVTVDLGAFRNTLSGEHIAGRVIGHKLVPFDTRAEI
;
A
#
# COMPACT_ATOMS: atom_id res chain seq x y z
N MET A 1 -31.28 6.32 62.84
CA MET A 1 -31.75 5.97 61.47
C MET A 1 -30.56 5.76 60.55
N ARG A 2 -30.24 4.52 60.11
CA ARG A 2 -29.16 4.22 59.20
C ARG A 2 -29.76 4.20 57.78
N TRP A 3 -29.37 5.14 56.95
CA TRP A 3 -29.74 5.15 55.52
C TRP A 3 -29.11 3.95 54.82
N PRO A 4 -29.87 3.23 53.96
CA PRO A 4 -29.33 2.08 53.28
C PRO A 4 -28.26 2.50 52.25
N ARG A 5 -27.09 1.81 52.28
CA ARG A 5 -25.94 2.01 51.38
C ARG A 5 -26.16 1.51 49.92
N TYR A 6 -27.44 1.25 49.56
CA TYR A 6 -27.81 0.68 48.25
C TYR A 6 -27.72 1.63 47.04
N PRO A 7 -27.88 2.99 47.16
CA PRO A 7 -27.81 3.84 45.95
C PRO A 7 -26.44 3.87 45.29
N ALA A 8 -25.34 3.74 46.05
CA ALA A 8 -23.99 3.75 45.49
C ALA A 8 -23.68 2.49 44.68
N ILE A 9 -24.19 1.33 45.13
CA ILE A 9 -23.99 0.05 44.43
C ILE A 9 -24.82 0.02 43.12
N LEU A 10 -26.07 0.51 43.18
CA LEU A 10 -26.93 0.60 41.98
C LEU A 10 -26.35 1.56 40.94
N PHE A 11 -25.72 2.65 41.38
CA PHE A 11 -25.05 3.62 40.50
C PHE A 11 -23.84 3.00 39.75
N LEU A 12 -23.05 2.17 40.45
CA LEU A 12 -21.93 1.45 39.86
C LEU A 12 -22.39 0.40 38.83
N PHE A 13 -23.44 -0.35 39.13
CA PHE A 13 -23.96 -1.39 38.23
C PHE A 13 -24.62 -0.85 36.95
N VAL A 14 -25.03 0.41 36.91
CA VAL A 14 -25.63 1.03 35.73
C VAL A 14 -24.60 1.86 34.95
N ILE A 15 -23.80 2.68 35.64
CA ILE A 15 -22.85 3.60 34.95
C ILE A 15 -21.70 2.87 34.30
N VAL A 16 -21.13 1.84 34.97
CA VAL A 16 -20.01 1.09 34.41
C VAL A 16 -20.36 0.39 33.09
N PRO A 17 -21.46 -0.37 32.96
CA PRO A 17 -21.82 -1.00 31.69
C PRO A 17 -22.25 0.02 30.63
N VAL A 18 -22.87 1.13 31.01
CA VAL A 18 -23.19 2.21 30.04
C VAL A 18 -21.93 2.88 29.52
N ALA A 19 -20.98 3.20 30.38
CA ALA A 19 -19.69 3.77 29.99
C ALA A 19 -18.88 2.77 29.13
N ALA A 20 -18.85 1.50 29.53
CA ALA A 20 -18.20 0.45 28.75
C ALA A 20 -18.85 0.26 27.36
N GLY A 21 -20.17 0.28 27.31
CA GLY A 21 -20.94 0.23 26.06
C GLY A 21 -20.67 1.44 25.15
N LEU A 22 -20.60 2.64 25.73
CA LEU A 22 -20.27 3.85 24.99
C LEU A 22 -18.83 3.83 24.46
N VAL A 23 -17.88 3.43 25.29
CA VAL A 23 -16.47 3.26 24.85
C VAL A 23 -16.38 2.23 23.73
N TRP A 24 -17.03 1.09 23.88
CA TRP A 24 -17.05 0.05 22.85
C TRP A 24 -17.70 0.55 21.54
N TRP A 25 -18.80 1.31 21.62
CA TRP A 25 -19.44 1.92 20.45
C TRP A 25 -18.56 2.95 19.76
N LEU A 26 -17.86 3.81 20.53
CA LEU A 26 -16.94 4.82 20.01
C LEU A 26 -15.62 4.25 19.44
N THR A 27 -15.22 3.08 19.92
CA THR A 27 -13.98 2.41 19.46
C THR A 27 -14.21 1.34 18.41
N ARG A 28 -15.44 1.14 17.96
CA ARG A 28 -15.73 0.20 16.89
C ARG A 28 -14.98 0.59 15.61
N PRO A 29 -14.22 -0.34 14.99
CA PRO A 29 -13.69 -0.08 13.66
C PRO A 29 -14.87 0.09 12.68
N PRO A 30 -14.76 1.00 11.72
CA PRO A 30 -15.78 1.17 10.69
C PRO A 30 -15.98 -0.15 9.92
N VAL A 31 -17.23 -0.44 9.57
CA VAL A 31 -17.57 -1.65 8.82
C VAL A 31 -17.01 -1.52 7.39
N THR A 32 -16.06 -2.39 7.06
CA THR A 32 -15.58 -2.52 5.68
C THR A 32 -16.57 -3.32 4.87
N GLY A 33 -16.90 -2.83 3.68
CA GLY A 33 -17.82 -3.48 2.74
C GLY A 33 -17.18 -3.64 1.37
N PRO A 34 -17.94 -4.04 0.35
CA PRO A 34 -17.45 -4.12 -1.01
C PRO A 34 -17.01 -2.74 -1.50
N LEU A 35 -16.00 -2.74 -2.39
CA LEU A 35 -15.52 -1.53 -3.03
C LEU A 35 -16.65 -0.90 -3.83
N LYS A 36 -16.91 0.39 -3.59
CA LYS A 36 -17.88 1.20 -4.33
C LYS A 36 -17.17 2.38 -4.97
N LEU A 37 -17.42 2.57 -6.26
CA LEU A 37 -16.97 3.70 -7.05
C LEU A 37 -18.16 4.60 -7.34
N THR A 38 -18.09 5.87 -6.93
CA THR A 38 -19.13 6.87 -7.20
C THR A 38 -18.51 7.97 -8.03
N GLN A 39 -19.04 8.22 -9.23
CA GLN A 39 -18.52 9.27 -10.11
C GLN A 39 -18.59 10.63 -9.41
N ALA A 40 -17.53 11.39 -9.56
CA ALA A 40 -17.37 12.74 -9.02
C ALA A 40 -17.00 13.71 -10.15
N ALA A 41 -17.05 15.00 -9.88
CA ALA A 41 -16.53 16.01 -10.80
C ALA A 41 -15.14 16.47 -10.34
N PHE A 42 -14.28 16.90 -11.27
CA PHE A 42 -12.98 17.48 -10.92
C PHE A 42 -13.13 18.73 -10.04
N ALA A 43 -14.23 19.46 -10.19
CA ALA A 43 -14.54 20.63 -9.38
C ALA A 43 -14.73 20.28 -7.89
N ASP A 44 -15.13 19.05 -7.58
CA ASP A 44 -15.38 18.58 -6.22
C ASP A 44 -14.10 18.10 -5.52
N LEU A 45 -12.98 17.97 -6.27
CA LEU A 45 -11.71 17.51 -5.72
C LEU A 45 -11.00 18.65 -4.98
N PRO A 46 -10.77 18.54 -3.67
CA PRO A 46 -10.07 19.56 -2.91
C PRO A 46 -8.68 19.85 -3.49
N GLY A 47 -8.40 21.13 -3.74
CA GLY A 47 -7.10 21.56 -4.24
C GLY A 47 -6.82 21.28 -5.72
N TRP A 48 -7.73 20.67 -6.48
CA TRP A 48 -7.52 20.34 -7.90
C TRP A 48 -7.07 21.55 -8.72
N LYS A 49 -7.79 22.68 -8.61
CA LYS A 49 -7.51 23.90 -9.39
C LYS A 49 -6.14 24.52 -9.08
N SER A 50 -5.62 24.35 -7.88
CA SER A 50 -4.35 24.92 -7.42
C SER A 50 -3.18 23.93 -7.49
N SER A 51 -3.42 22.66 -7.76
CA SER A 51 -2.39 21.65 -7.84
C SER A 51 -1.62 21.68 -9.15
N ASP A 52 -0.32 21.49 -9.09
CA ASP A 52 0.54 21.34 -10.27
C ASP A 52 0.55 19.89 -10.76
N MET A 53 -0.11 19.63 -11.87
CA MET A 53 -0.25 18.28 -12.44
C MET A 53 0.93 17.86 -13.34
N ARG A 54 1.94 18.70 -13.57
CA ARG A 54 3.09 18.37 -14.44
C ARG A 54 3.85 17.13 -13.99
N GLY A 55 4.07 16.99 -12.67
CA GLY A 55 4.72 15.81 -12.11
C GLY A 55 3.92 14.53 -12.33
N ALA A 56 2.61 14.60 -12.17
CA ALA A 56 1.70 13.47 -12.42
C ALA A 56 1.69 13.07 -13.90
N LEU A 57 1.60 14.05 -14.82
CA LEU A 57 1.66 13.79 -16.25
C LEU A 57 3.00 13.17 -16.67
N ALA A 58 4.11 13.67 -16.12
CA ALA A 58 5.44 13.10 -16.39
C ALA A 58 5.57 11.66 -15.89
N ALA A 59 5.00 11.33 -14.72
CA ALA A 59 4.94 9.96 -14.20
C ALA A 59 4.06 9.06 -15.06
N PHE A 60 2.89 9.56 -15.48
CA PHE A 60 1.99 8.83 -16.36
C PHE A 60 2.63 8.50 -17.71
N ARG A 61 3.32 9.45 -18.34
CA ARG A 61 4.09 9.24 -19.60
C ARG A 61 5.14 8.13 -19.45
N ARG A 62 5.88 8.09 -18.35
CA ARG A 62 6.84 6.99 -18.07
C ARG A 62 6.12 5.64 -17.94
N SER A 63 4.99 5.62 -17.27
CA SER A 63 4.18 4.41 -17.13
C SER A 63 3.65 3.91 -18.47
N CYS A 64 3.28 4.82 -19.39
CA CYS A 64 2.84 4.47 -20.73
C CYS A 64 3.90 3.71 -21.53
N GLY A 65 5.20 4.08 -21.40
CA GLY A 65 6.28 3.35 -22.05
C GLY A 65 6.34 1.87 -21.66
N VAL A 66 6.16 1.58 -20.38
CA VAL A 66 6.13 0.21 -19.86
C VAL A 66 4.81 -0.49 -20.19
N LEU A 67 3.69 0.24 -20.08
CA LEU A 67 2.37 -0.31 -20.30
C LEU A 67 2.18 -0.78 -21.74
N LEU A 68 2.53 0.08 -22.70
CA LEU A 68 2.33 -0.17 -24.13
C LEU A 68 3.30 -1.23 -24.71
N SER A 69 4.33 -1.64 -23.95
CA SER A 69 5.17 -2.78 -24.32
C SER A 69 4.52 -4.15 -24.07
N LYS A 70 3.40 -4.17 -23.32
CA LYS A 70 2.68 -5.41 -23.01
C LYS A 70 1.65 -5.76 -24.10
N PRO A 71 1.22 -7.03 -24.21
CA PRO A 71 0.12 -7.42 -25.07
C PRO A 71 -1.16 -6.62 -24.80
N LEU A 72 -1.88 -6.22 -25.85
CA LEU A 72 -3.09 -5.39 -25.71
C LEU A 72 -4.17 -6.03 -24.86
N SER A 73 -4.27 -7.35 -24.87
CA SER A 73 -5.22 -8.12 -24.06
C SER A 73 -4.78 -8.33 -22.61
N ALA A 74 -3.58 -7.91 -22.24
CA ALA A 74 -3.08 -8.09 -20.88
C ALA A 74 -3.92 -7.28 -19.89
N ARG A 75 -4.41 -7.94 -18.84
CA ARG A 75 -5.22 -7.31 -17.79
C ARG A 75 -4.34 -6.50 -16.83
N LEU A 76 -4.87 -5.36 -16.39
CA LEU A 76 -4.22 -4.43 -15.48
C LEU A 76 -4.91 -4.47 -14.11
N GLY A 77 -4.70 -5.58 -13.39
CA GLY A 77 -5.37 -5.80 -12.11
C GLY A 77 -6.88 -6.01 -12.24
N SER A 78 -7.60 -5.76 -11.14
CA SER A 78 -9.04 -6.06 -11.07
C SER A 78 -9.95 -4.96 -11.64
N TYR A 79 -9.46 -3.72 -11.71
CA TYR A 79 -10.30 -2.54 -12.00
C TYR A 79 -9.81 -1.70 -13.18
N ALA A 80 -8.58 -1.86 -13.62
CA ALA A 80 -7.97 -1.00 -14.63
C ALA A 80 -8.10 -1.51 -16.07
N GLY A 81 -8.96 -2.49 -16.32
CA GLY A 81 -9.21 -3.01 -17.67
C GLY A 81 -8.03 -3.76 -18.28
N THR A 82 -7.78 -3.53 -19.55
CA THR A 82 -6.70 -4.10 -20.36
C THR A 82 -5.76 -3.02 -20.87
N VAL A 83 -4.61 -3.41 -21.41
CA VAL A 83 -3.66 -2.49 -22.06
C VAL A 83 -4.31 -1.73 -23.22
N ALA A 84 -5.25 -2.37 -23.93
CA ALA A 84 -5.97 -1.74 -25.05
C ALA A 84 -6.72 -0.47 -24.61
N ASP A 85 -7.32 -0.47 -23.43
CA ASP A 85 -8.09 0.65 -22.89
C ASP A 85 -7.22 1.88 -22.59
N TRP A 86 -5.92 1.68 -22.37
CA TRP A 86 -4.96 2.76 -22.05
C TRP A 86 -4.22 3.34 -23.26
N ARG A 87 -4.42 2.80 -24.47
CA ARG A 87 -3.74 3.29 -25.67
C ARG A 87 -4.06 4.73 -26.00
N ALA A 88 -5.36 5.10 -25.94
CA ALA A 88 -5.79 6.48 -26.22
C ALA A 88 -5.26 7.46 -25.16
N PRO A 89 -5.47 7.24 -23.85
CA PRO A 89 -4.88 8.10 -22.81
C PRO A 89 -3.37 8.23 -22.91
N CYS A 90 -2.66 7.15 -23.24
CA CYS A 90 -1.21 7.19 -23.39
C CYS A 90 -0.75 8.00 -24.61
N ARG A 91 -1.43 7.89 -25.73
CA ARG A 91 -1.16 8.72 -26.91
C ARG A 91 -1.38 10.21 -26.61
N ASP A 92 -2.51 10.52 -25.97
CA ASP A 92 -2.90 11.89 -25.67
C ASP A 92 -2.00 12.50 -24.59
N ALA A 93 -1.56 11.72 -23.61
CA ALA A 93 -0.51 12.12 -22.68
C ALA A 93 0.81 12.49 -23.37
N LEU A 94 1.25 11.71 -24.37
CA LEU A 94 2.48 12.00 -25.10
C LEU A 94 2.36 13.25 -25.99
N ALA A 95 1.17 13.55 -26.48
CA ALA A 95 0.87 14.74 -27.30
C ALA A 95 0.63 15.99 -26.46
N ALA A 96 0.23 15.87 -25.20
CA ALA A 96 -0.06 17.00 -24.31
C ALA A 96 1.17 17.92 -24.15
N GLY A 97 0.96 19.20 -23.91
CA GLY A 97 2.00 20.18 -23.65
C GLY A 97 2.73 19.96 -22.31
N SER A 98 3.61 20.89 -21.98
CA SER A 98 4.44 20.82 -20.76
C SER A 98 4.05 21.85 -19.69
N LEU A 99 3.07 22.69 -19.97
CA LEU A 99 2.57 23.70 -19.02
C LEU A 99 1.65 23.06 -17.98
N ALA A 100 1.46 23.74 -16.87
CA ALA A 100 0.59 23.24 -15.80
C ALA A 100 -0.86 23.08 -16.26
N ASP A 101 -1.34 24.00 -17.09
CA ASP A 101 -2.69 23.95 -17.64
C ASP A 101 -2.85 22.84 -18.68
N ASP A 102 -1.84 22.55 -19.50
CA ASP A 102 -1.86 21.43 -20.43
C ASP A 102 -1.98 20.09 -19.68
N ALA A 103 -1.23 19.95 -18.59
CA ALA A 103 -1.26 18.74 -17.75
C ALA A 103 -2.64 18.56 -17.09
N ARG A 104 -3.24 19.64 -16.58
CA ARG A 104 -4.58 19.60 -16.00
C ARG A 104 -5.62 19.24 -17.04
N GLN A 105 -5.58 19.93 -18.19
CA GLN A 105 -6.50 19.69 -19.30
C GLN A 105 -6.44 18.23 -19.77
N PHE A 106 -5.26 17.64 -19.87
CA PHE A 106 -5.12 16.22 -20.19
C PHE A 106 -5.90 15.33 -19.22
N PHE A 107 -5.72 15.52 -17.90
CA PHE A 107 -6.44 14.70 -16.94
C PHE A 107 -7.96 14.93 -16.98
N GLU A 108 -8.40 16.17 -17.19
CA GLU A 108 -9.83 16.49 -17.26
C GLU A 108 -10.51 15.96 -18.55
N GLN A 109 -9.77 15.80 -19.62
CA GLN A 109 -10.29 15.27 -20.90
C GLN A 109 -10.28 13.76 -20.97
N ASP A 110 -9.23 13.12 -20.46
CA ASP A 110 -8.98 11.69 -20.64
C ASP A 110 -9.44 10.83 -19.46
N PHE A 111 -9.78 11.42 -18.31
CA PHE A 111 -10.16 10.70 -17.11
C PHE A 111 -11.46 11.20 -16.50
N THR A 112 -12.10 10.31 -15.79
CA THR A 112 -13.27 10.63 -14.95
C THR A 112 -12.91 10.30 -13.49
N PRO A 113 -13.02 11.24 -12.56
CA PRO A 113 -12.75 10.98 -11.15
C PRO A 113 -13.86 10.16 -10.51
N TYR A 114 -13.49 9.30 -9.58
CA TYR A 114 -14.41 8.52 -8.77
C TYR A 114 -14.06 8.65 -7.29
N ALA A 115 -15.05 8.92 -6.46
CA ALA A 115 -14.94 8.75 -5.02
C ALA A 115 -14.98 7.26 -4.70
N VAL A 116 -14.02 6.80 -3.91
CA VAL A 116 -13.86 5.39 -3.55
C VAL A 116 -14.27 5.19 -2.10
N SER A 117 -15.06 4.15 -1.83
CA SER A 117 -15.40 3.74 -0.46
C SER A 117 -15.45 2.21 -0.35
N ALA A 118 -15.22 1.69 0.86
CA ALA A 118 -15.40 0.28 1.20
C ALA A 118 -16.44 0.18 2.32
N GLY A 119 -17.71 0.01 1.95
CA GLY A 119 -18.83 0.20 2.87
C GLY A 119 -18.90 1.65 3.35
N GLU A 120 -18.79 1.87 4.65
CA GLU A 120 -18.79 3.19 5.30
C GLU A 120 -17.41 3.84 5.33
N VAL A 121 -16.34 3.08 5.06
CA VAL A 121 -14.96 3.58 5.10
C VAL A 121 -14.66 4.38 3.84
N ARG A 122 -14.32 5.66 4.01
CA ARG A 122 -13.92 6.58 2.94
C ARG A 122 -12.44 6.93 2.99
N ASP A 123 -11.77 6.61 4.08
CA ASP A 123 -10.34 6.83 4.24
C ASP A 123 -9.57 5.69 3.60
N GLY A 124 -8.58 6.04 2.78
CA GLY A 124 -7.71 5.09 2.10
C GLY A 124 -6.25 5.28 2.50
N LEU A 125 -5.49 4.21 2.53
CA LEU A 125 -4.06 4.24 2.72
C LEU A 125 -3.36 4.31 1.37
N PHE A 126 -2.63 5.41 1.12
CA PHE A 126 -1.72 5.52 -0.01
C PHE A 126 -0.32 5.09 0.42
N THR A 127 0.24 4.12 -0.28
CA THR A 127 1.62 3.67 -0.07
C THR A 127 2.45 3.96 -1.30
N GLY A 128 3.72 4.31 -1.11
CA GLY A 128 4.69 4.48 -2.17
C GLY A 128 5.86 3.54 -1.97
N TYR A 129 6.36 2.97 -3.06
CA TYR A 129 7.61 2.21 -3.04
C TYR A 129 8.74 3.14 -3.48
N TYR A 130 9.81 3.11 -2.72
CA TYR A 130 11.02 3.88 -3.01
C TYR A 130 12.19 2.91 -3.13
N GLU A 131 12.80 2.87 -4.31
CA GLU A 131 14.02 2.12 -4.57
C GLU A 131 15.19 3.10 -4.58
N PRO A 132 15.96 3.22 -3.45
CA PRO A 132 17.10 4.11 -3.40
C PRO A 132 18.20 3.60 -4.34
N GLN A 133 18.66 4.45 -5.23
CA GLN A 133 19.80 4.16 -6.07
C GLN A 133 21.09 4.60 -5.36
N LEU A 134 21.98 3.64 -5.14
CA LEU A 134 23.30 3.89 -4.57
C LEU A 134 24.38 3.64 -5.64
N ARG A 135 25.42 4.45 -5.58
CA ARG A 135 26.63 4.16 -6.33
C ARG A 135 27.43 3.12 -5.56
N GLY A 136 27.81 2.03 -6.23
CA GLY A 136 28.60 0.95 -5.66
C GLY A 136 29.90 0.72 -6.42
N SER A 137 30.84 0.02 -5.79
CA SER A 137 32.06 -0.49 -6.42
C SER A 137 32.17 -2.00 -6.19
N ARG A 138 32.77 -2.72 -7.11
CA ARG A 138 33.06 -4.15 -6.96
C ARG A 138 34.27 -4.44 -6.09
N SER A 139 35.07 -3.42 -5.82
CA SER A 139 36.26 -3.50 -4.98
C SER A 139 36.19 -2.45 -3.86
N ARG A 140 36.84 -2.75 -2.73
CA ARG A 140 36.92 -1.85 -1.59
C ARG A 140 37.97 -0.76 -1.87
N HIS A 141 37.53 0.50 -1.93
CA HIS A 141 38.41 1.67 -2.07
C HIS A 141 37.70 2.96 -1.67
N GLY A 142 38.46 4.02 -1.33
CA GLY A 142 37.94 5.36 -1.03
C GLY A 142 36.71 5.33 -0.11
N SER A 143 35.58 5.87 -0.56
CA SER A 143 34.31 5.90 0.17
C SER A 143 33.56 4.56 0.18
N TYR A 144 33.95 3.57 -0.62
CA TYR A 144 33.28 2.27 -0.70
C TYR A 144 33.88 1.29 0.30
N GLN A 145 33.59 1.49 1.60
CA GLN A 145 34.15 0.69 2.69
C GLN A 145 33.18 -0.34 3.25
N THR A 146 31.88 -0.12 3.09
CA THR A 146 30.83 -1.02 3.63
C THR A 146 30.46 -2.04 2.59
N PRO A 147 30.65 -3.36 2.84
CA PRO A 147 30.26 -4.40 1.91
C PRO A 147 28.74 -4.56 1.85
N VAL A 148 28.20 -4.83 0.65
CA VAL A 148 26.85 -5.33 0.44
C VAL A 148 26.99 -6.77 -0.04
N TYR A 149 26.58 -7.70 0.80
CA TYR A 149 26.69 -9.13 0.50
C TYR A 149 25.53 -9.57 -0.39
N GLY A 150 25.80 -10.55 -1.23
CA GLY A 150 24.78 -11.27 -1.99
C GLY A 150 24.06 -12.30 -1.10
N LEU A 151 23.17 -13.06 -1.72
CA LEU A 151 22.49 -14.17 -1.06
C LEU A 151 23.53 -15.24 -0.69
N PRO A 152 23.59 -15.70 0.59
CA PRO A 152 24.50 -16.78 1.01
C PRO A 152 24.23 -18.06 0.21
N LEU A 153 25.28 -18.75 -0.22
CA LEU A 153 25.15 -19.97 -1.01
C LEU A 153 24.63 -21.17 -0.19
N ASP A 154 24.79 -21.12 1.11
CA ASP A 154 24.34 -22.12 2.07
C ASP A 154 23.02 -21.75 2.78
N LEU A 155 22.32 -20.74 2.25
CA LEU A 155 20.99 -20.37 2.75
C LEU A 155 19.98 -21.46 2.40
N VAL A 156 19.32 -21.99 3.43
CA VAL A 156 18.20 -22.91 3.30
C VAL A 156 16.93 -22.23 3.77
N THR A 157 15.91 -22.21 2.92
CA THR A 157 14.57 -21.77 3.29
C THR A 157 13.67 -22.97 3.44
N VAL A 158 12.94 -23.04 4.54
CA VAL A 158 12.02 -24.13 4.85
C VAL A 158 10.59 -23.60 4.88
N ASP A 159 9.72 -24.17 4.05
CA ASP A 159 8.28 -24.00 4.13
C ASP A 159 7.73 -24.93 5.22
N LEU A 160 7.28 -24.36 6.33
CA LEU A 160 6.76 -25.12 7.46
C LEU A 160 5.41 -25.75 7.16
N GLY A 161 4.65 -25.19 6.20
CA GLY A 161 3.39 -25.76 5.74
C GLY A 161 3.54 -27.13 5.12
N ALA A 162 4.68 -27.42 4.47
CA ALA A 162 5.01 -28.75 3.95
C ALA A 162 5.15 -29.82 5.02
N PHE A 163 5.44 -29.43 6.26
CA PHE A 163 5.62 -30.35 7.40
C PHE A 163 4.37 -30.43 8.28
N ARG A 164 3.61 -29.33 8.36
CA ARG A 164 2.41 -29.24 9.20
C ARG A 164 1.44 -28.22 8.63
N ASN A 165 0.23 -28.66 8.28
CA ASN A 165 -0.80 -27.79 7.66
C ASN A 165 -1.17 -26.56 8.50
N THR A 166 -1.07 -26.63 9.84
CA THR A 166 -1.33 -25.49 10.74
C THR A 166 -0.31 -24.37 10.60
N LEU A 167 0.83 -24.60 9.95
CA LEU A 167 1.91 -23.65 9.70
C LEU A 167 1.94 -23.21 8.22
N SER A 168 0.86 -23.40 7.50
CA SER A 168 0.76 -23.01 6.09
C SER A 168 1.02 -21.51 5.92
N GLY A 169 1.94 -21.17 5.01
CA GLY A 169 2.38 -19.80 4.77
C GLY A 169 3.52 -19.30 5.69
N GLU A 170 3.93 -20.10 6.68
CA GLU A 170 5.08 -19.77 7.51
C GLU A 170 6.37 -20.33 6.91
N HIS A 171 7.41 -19.49 6.86
CA HIS A 171 8.72 -19.83 6.34
C HIS A 171 9.80 -19.46 7.35
N ILE A 172 10.81 -20.31 7.46
CA ILE A 172 12.03 -20.00 8.21
C ILE A 172 13.24 -20.10 7.29
N ALA A 173 14.28 -19.34 7.59
CA ALA A 173 15.52 -19.37 6.83
C ALA A 173 16.71 -19.51 7.77
N GLY A 174 17.75 -20.21 7.32
CA GLY A 174 18.95 -20.46 8.09
C GLY A 174 20.00 -21.21 7.27
N ARG A 175 20.96 -21.79 7.94
CA ARG A 175 21.96 -22.69 7.34
C ARG A 175 21.98 -24.04 8.07
N VAL A 176 22.45 -25.06 7.39
CA VAL A 176 22.59 -26.41 7.99
C VAL A 176 24.00 -26.56 8.58
N ILE A 177 24.07 -26.80 9.88
CA ILE A 177 25.31 -27.17 10.57
C ILE A 177 25.16 -28.58 11.11
N GLY A 178 25.97 -29.52 10.59
CA GLY A 178 25.79 -30.95 10.86
C GLY A 178 24.40 -31.41 10.35
N HIS A 179 23.52 -31.78 11.29
CA HIS A 179 22.16 -32.25 10.97
C HIS A 179 21.05 -31.28 11.47
N LYS A 180 21.41 -30.03 11.77
CA LYS A 180 20.49 -29.07 12.34
C LYS A 180 20.42 -27.82 11.47
N LEU A 181 19.19 -27.31 11.24
CA LEU A 181 18.96 -25.97 10.71
C LEU A 181 19.17 -24.99 11.87
N VAL A 182 20.05 -24.03 11.70
CA VAL A 182 20.32 -22.94 12.65
C VAL A 182 20.09 -21.59 11.99
N PRO A 183 19.75 -20.55 12.75
CA PRO A 183 19.65 -19.19 12.21
C PRO A 183 20.95 -18.75 11.54
N PHE A 184 20.85 -17.86 10.55
CA PHE A 184 22.01 -17.18 9.99
C PHE A 184 22.61 -16.19 10.99
N ASP A 185 23.87 -15.87 10.77
CA ASP A 185 24.57 -14.84 11.55
C ASP A 185 23.85 -13.49 11.40
N THR A 186 23.84 -12.72 12.46
CA THR A 186 23.32 -11.36 12.43
C THR A 186 24.26 -10.43 11.64
N ARG A 187 23.77 -9.25 11.23
CA ARG A 187 24.59 -8.27 10.52
C ARG A 187 25.84 -7.85 11.29
N ALA A 188 25.81 -7.93 12.61
CA ALA A 188 26.94 -7.56 13.48
C ALA A 188 27.98 -8.66 13.57
N GLU A 189 27.62 -9.91 13.24
CA GLU A 189 28.51 -11.09 13.29
C GLU A 189 29.18 -11.39 11.95
N ILE A 190 28.71 -10.77 10.87
CA ILE A 190 29.28 -10.85 9.52
C ILE A 190 30.35 -9.75 9.35
#